data_02339b697d788e20b52bb8176d3db477
#
_entry.id   02339b697d788e20b52bb8176d3db477
#
_cell.length_a   1.000
_cell.length_b   1.000
_cell.length_c   1.000
_cell.angle_alpha   90.00
_cell.angle_beta   90.00
_cell.angle_gamma   90.00
#
_symmetry.space_group_name_H-M   'P 1'
#
loop_
_entity.id
_entity.type
_entity.pdbx_description
1 polymer ?
#
loop_
_entity_poly.entity_id
_entity_poly.type
_entity_poly.pdbx_seq_one_letter_code
_entity_poly.pdbx_strand_id
1 'polypeptide(L)'
;EIAEPGELAVPAGDRVFLDIEGEVLDRRPDKNAYTAWDTVYRRLRRKLPPGTLVSGKELVEVEESTAAVTLHFSDGTVASGDLLIGADGILSPTRRSVYPAATPEYAGYVAWRDIVPLATVKSRLDPILTSNLVVYSGEGTQILAYPIPEAAGCTKPEQRRINFVWYESMDRDAAFARALTDRNGEAHSVAVPRGLIHPDIRSHIREHARTLLPTVLAQLVCESEEPFVQGIFDLEMPRLIFGRVI
;
A
#
# COMPACT_ATOMS: atom_id res chain seq x y z
N GLU A 1 -7.18 -15.92 17.57
CA GLU A 1 -7.69 -16.28 16.22
C GLU A 1 -8.38 -15.07 15.63
N ILE A 2 -7.93 -14.56 14.47
CA ILE A 2 -8.46 -13.29 13.92
C ILE A 2 -9.71 -13.57 13.08
N ALA A 3 -9.78 -14.70 12.39
CA ALA A 3 -10.91 -15.19 11.59
C ALA A 3 -10.66 -16.63 11.13
N GLU A 4 -11.72 -17.31 10.68
CA GLU A 4 -11.57 -18.54 9.91
C GLU A 4 -10.91 -18.26 8.56
N PRO A 5 -10.00 -19.13 8.09
CA PRO A 5 -9.45 -19.03 6.73
C PRO A 5 -10.61 -19.00 5.70
N GLY A 6 -10.68 -17.99 4.87
CA GLY A 6 -11.73 -17.79 3.86
C GLY A 6 -12.82 -16.79 4.22
N GLU A 7 -12.93 -16.35 5.47
CA GLU A 7 -13.86 -15.27 5.84
C GLU A 7 -13.33 -13.87 5.49
N LEU A 8 -11.99 -13.69 5.42
CA LEU A 8 -11.36 -12.38 5.24
C LEU A 8 -10.49 -12.28 3.99
N ALA A 9 -10.30 -13.37 3.28
CA ALA A 9 -9.39 -13.42 2.15
C ALA A 9 -10.01 -14.18 0.97
N VAL A 10 -9.62 -13.81 -0.22
CA VAL A 10 -9.96 -14.51 -1.45
C VAL A 10 -8.79 -15.44 -1.78
N PRO A 11 -9.00 -16.77 -1.87
CA PRO A 11 -7.97 -17.66 -2.38
C PRO A 11 -7.60 -17.26 -3.82
N ALA A 12 -6.31 -17.15 -4.11
CA ALA A 12 -5.86 -17.07 -5.49
C ALA A 12 -6.01 -18.46 -6.15
N GLY A 13 -6.43 -18.46 -7.42
CA GLY A 13 -6.43 -19.69 -8.22
C GLY A 13 -5.00 -20.09 -8.57
N ASP A 14 -4.43 -19.35 -9.50
CA ASP A 14 -3.06 -19.52 -9.96
C ASP A 14 -2.27 -18.19 -9.82
N ARG A 15 -0.94 -18.32 -9.81
CA ARG A 15 -0.03 -17.22 -10.14
C ARG A 15 0.30 -17.34 -11.61
N VAL A 16 -0.06 -16.33 -12.38
CA VAL A 16 0.08 -16.28 -13.84
C VAL A 16 1.06 -15.18 -14.21
N PHE A 17 2.09 -15.54 -14.96
CA PHE A 17 3.07 -14.61 -15.49
C PHE A 17 2.79 -14.36 -16.96
N LEU A 18 2.73 -13.10 -17.35
CA LEU A 18 2.48 -12.68 -18.73
C LEU A 18 3.73 -12.08 -19.36
N ASP A 19 3.83 -12.18 -20.69
CA ASP A 19 4.72 -11.34 -21.49
C ASP A 19 4.04 -10.00 -21.85
N ILE A 20 4.72 -9.18 -22.67
CA ILE A 20 4.20 -7.86 -23.06
C ILE A 20 3.02 -7.98 -24.04
N GLU A 21 2.94 -9.03 -24.81
CA GLU A 21 1.83 -9.35 -25.71
C GLU A 21 0.59 -9.83 -24.94
N GLY A 22 0.75 -10.21 -23.66
CA GLY A 22 -0.29 -10.75 -22.81
C GLY A 22 -0.41 -12.26 -22.85
N GLU A 23 0.54 -12.94 -23.49
CA GLU A 23 0.60 -14.38 -23.52
C GLU A 23 1.12 -14.95 -22.21
N VAL A 24 0.61 -16.12 -21.83
CA VAL A 24 1.01 -16.77 -20.56
C VAL A 24 2.37 -17.42 -20.71
N LEU A 25 3.39 -16.86 -20.05
CA LEU A 25 4.73 -17.42 -19.96
C LEU A 25 4.81 -18.59 -18.98
N ASP A 26 4.11 -18.47 -17.86
CA ASP A 26 4.12 -19.49 -16.80
C ASP A 26 2.84 -19.40 -15.97
N ARG A 27 2.40 -20.56 -15.46
CA ARG A 27 1.24 -20.67 -14.59
C ARG A 27 1.51 -21.69 -13.49
N ARG A 28 1.35 -21.29 -12.24
CA ARG A 28 1.59 -22.13 -11.07
C ARG A 28 0.43 -22.00 -10.09
N PRO A 29 -0.01 -23.08 -9.43
CA PRO A 29 -0.97 -23.01 -8.34
C PRO A 29 -0.48 -22.03 -7.27
N ASP A 30 -1.31 -21.09 -6.87
CA ASP A 30 -1.00 -20.17 -5.77
C ASP A 30 -1.72 -20.66 -4.49
N LYS A 31 -0.94 -20.96 -3.45
CA LYS A 31 -1.48 -21.41 -2.16
C LYS A 31 -1.85 -20.25 -1.23
N ASN A 32 -1.64 -19.02 -1.68
CA ASN A 32 -1.95 -17.83 -0.88
C ASN A 32 -3.43 -17.46 -0.98
N ALA A 33 -3.87 -16.67 -0.02
CA ALA A 33 -5.14 -15.97 -0.06
C ALA A 33 -4.88 -14.48 0.15
N TYR A 34 -5.59 -13.65 -0.59
CA TYR A 34 -5.39 -12.20 -0.61
C TYR A 34 -6.52 -11.48 0.10
N THR A 35 -6.15 -10.48 0.88
CA THR A 35 -7.11 -9.65 1.61
C THR A 35 -6.80 -8.17 1.43
N ALA A 36 -7.78 -7.34 1.76
CA ALA A 36 -7.56 -5.90 1.81
C ALA A 36 -7.06 -5.49 3.20
N TRP A 37 -6.15 -4.54 3.23
CA TRP A 37 -5.61 -3.98 4.47
C TRP A 37 -6.72 -3.42 5.38
N ASP A 38 -7.69 -2.73 4.81
CA ASP A 38 -8.85 -2.17 5.52
C ASP A 38 -9.70 -3.25 6.20
N THR A 39 -9.79 -4.44 5.61
CA THR A 39 -10.50 -5.59 6.18
C THR A 39 -9.80 -6.10 7.45
N VAL A 40 -8.47 -6.27 7.38
CA VAL A 40 -7.65 -6.68 8.53
C VAL A 40 -7.71 -5.63 9.65
N TYR A 41 -7.51 -4.36 9.29
CA TYR A 41 -7.56 -3.23 10.24
C TYR A 41 -8.88 -3.18 11.00
N ARG A 42 -10.01 -3.22 10.30
CA ARG A 42 -11.33 -3.17 10.95
C ARG A 42 -11.58 -4.36 11.86
N ARG A 43 -11.10 -5.54 11.48
CA ARG A 43 -11.25 -6.75 12.29
C ARG A 43 -10.42 -6.67 13.57
N LEU A 44 -9.16 -6.25 13.48
CA LEU A 44 -8.30 -6.02 14.65
C LEU A 44 -8.88 -4.94 15.56
N ARG A 45 -9.29 -3.82 15.00
CA ARG A 45 -9.88 -2.72 15.77
C ARG A 45 -11.12 -3.14 16.58
N ARG A 46 -11.98 -4.01 16.03
CA ARG A 46 -13.17 -4.51 16.73
C ARG A 46 -12.84 -5.39 17.94
N LYS A 47 -11.62 -5.96 17.99
CA LYS A 47 -11.17 -6.80 19.11
C LYS A 47 -10.50 -6.01 20.23
N LEU A 48 -10.18 -4.76 20.00
CA LEU A 48 -9.61 -3.90 21.04
C LEU A 48 -10.68 -3.53 22.07
N PRO A 49 -10.36 -3.58 23.38
CA PRO A 49 -11.23 -3.06 24.40
C PRO A 49 -11.57 -1.58 24.17
N PRO A 50 -12.74 -1.11 24.61
CA PRO A 50 -13.06 0.31 24.55
C PRO A 50 -12.00 1.18 25.23
N GLY A 51 -11.62 2.29 24.57
CA GLY A 51 -10.62 3.22 25.09
C GLY A 51 -9.15 2.84 24.81
N THR A 52 -8.87 1.64 24.28
CA THR A 52 -7.50 1.24 23.90
C THR A 52 -6.97 2.05 22.71
N LEU A 53 -7.82 2.30 21.71
CA LEU A 53 -7.44 3.07 20.53
C LEU A 53 -7.77 4.55 20.73
N VAL A 54 -6.75 5.39 20.75
CA VAL A 54 -6.87 6.85 20.79
C VAL A 54 -6.45 7.40 19.45
N SER A 55 -7.35 8.05 18.72
CA SER A 55 -7.10 8.64 17.41
C SER A 55 -6.82 10.15 17.54
N GLY A 56 -6.21 10.73 16.47
CA GLY A 56 -5.94 12.17 16.41
C GLY A 56 -4.77 12.61 17.29
N LYS A 57 -3.87 11.69 17.63
CA LYS A 57 -2.65 11.97 18.40
C LYS A 57 -1.44 11.87 17.47
N GLU A 58 -0.78 12.98 17.24
CA GLU A 58 0.47 13.04 16.50
C GLU A 58 1.64 13.11 17.49
N LEU A 59 2.49 12.08 17.45
CA LEU A 59 3.67 12.00 18.30
C LEU A 59 4.72 12.99 17.81
N VAL A 60 5.22 13.85 18.71
CA VAL A 60 6.26 14.85 18.40
C VAL A 60 7.58 14.57 19.10
N GLU A 61 7.54 13.95 20.31
CA GLU A 61 8.73 13.69 21.10
C GLU A 61 8.58 12.43 21.94
N VAL A 62 9.68 11.70 22.11
CA VAL A 62 9.80 10.53 22.98
C VAL A 62 10.90 10.79 24.00
N GLU A 63 10.58 10.73 25.27
CA GLU A 63 11.52 10.79 26.37
C GLU A 63 11.62 9.42 27.05
N GLU A 64 12.84 8.94 27.29
CA GLU A 64 13.07 7.69 27.99
C GLU A 64 13.79 7.94 29.32
N SER A 65 13.31 7.26 30.35
CA SER A 65 13.94 7.19 31.65
C SER A 65 14.21 5.74 32.05
N THR A 66 14.87 5.54 33.18
CA THR A 66 15.06 4.19 33.77
C THR A 66 13.72 3.54 34.17
N ALA A 67 12.71 4.33 34.47
CA ALA A 67 11.41 3.84 34.97
C ALA A 67 10.33 3.71 33.86
N ALA A 68 10.31 4.62 32.87
CA ALA A 68 9.23 4.72 31.91
C ALA A 68 9.68 5.35 30.59
N VAL A 69 8.87 5.20 29.56
CA VAL A 69 8.91 6.00 28.34
C VAL A 69 7.71 6.97 28.33
N THR A 70 7.98 8.23 27.99
CA THR A 70 6.97 9.31 27.95
C THR A 70 6.84 9.83 26.52
N LEU A 71 5.61 10.01 26.07
CA LEU A 71 5.25 10.45 24.73
C LEU A 71 4.60 11.82 24.82
N HIS A 72 5.08 12.78 24.02
CA HIS A 72 4.49 14.10 23.88
C HIS A 72 3.80 14.22 22.53
N PHE A 73 2.56 14.69 22.51
CA PHE A 73 1.76 14.85 21.32
C PHE A 73 1.60 16.32 20.92
N SER A 74 1.37 16.57 19.63
CA SER A 74 1.25 17.91 19.06
C SER A 74 0.11 18.75 19.69
N ASP A 75 -0.90 18.11 20.28
CA ASP A 75 -2.00 18.76 21.00
C ASP A 75 -1.67 19.09 22.47
N GLY A 76 -0.42 18.90 22.89
CA GLY A 76 0.06 19.16 24.25
C GLY A 76 -0.27 18.06 25.28
N THR A 77 -0.95 16.99 24.87
CA THR A 77 -1.18 15.83 25.76
C THR A 77 0.05 14.96 25.89
N VAL A 78 0.14 14.23 27.00
CA VAL A 78 1.24 13.34 27.33
C VAL A 78 0.71 11.96 27.68
N ALA A 79 1.43 10.92 27.32
CA ALA A 79 1.19 9.55 27.74
C ALA A 79 2.48 8.90 28.24
N SER A 80 2.38 7.98 29.19
CA SER A 80 3.55 7.28 29.72
C SER A 80 3.25 5.79 29.84
N GLY A 81 4.30 4.96 29.67
CA GLY A 81 4.20 3.50 29.75
C GLY A 81 5.56 2.85 30.02
N ASP A 82 5.55 1.56 30.25
CA ASP A 82 6.76 0.76 30.49
C ASP A 82 7.53 0.46 29.21
N LEU A 83 6.85 0.44 28.06
CA LEU A 83 7.40 0.10 26.75
C LEU A 83 6.67 0.89 25.66
N LEU A 84 7.41 1.38 24.67
CA LEU A 84 6.90 1.92 23.41
C LEU A 84 7.16 0.96 22.26
N ILE A 85 6.12 0.65 21.51
CA ILE A 85 6.24 -0.05 20.22
C ILE A 85 5.98 0.95 19.11
N GLY A 86 7.04 1.34 18.37
CA GLY A 86 6.99 2.26 17.24
C GLY A 86 6.55 1.54 15.99
N ALA A 87 5.25 1.60 15.67
CA ALA A 87 4.66 1.06 14.44
C ALA A 87 4.15 2.18 13.51
N ASP A 88 4.87 3.29 13.46
CA ASP A 88 4.50 4.58 12.85
C ASP A 88 5.02 4.77 11.41
N GLY A 89 5.60 3.71 10.81
CA GLY A 89 5.89 3.60 9.38
C GLY A 89 7.12 4.38 8.92
N ILE A 90 7.15 4.70 7.61
CA ILE A 90 8.35 5.24 6.94
C ILE A 90 8.76 6.62 7.47
N LEU A 91 7.82 7.46 7.87
CA LEU A 91 8.07 8.79 8.43
C LEU A 91 8.18 8.79 9.97
N SER A 92 8.40 7.63 10.59
CA SER A 92 8.40 7.39 12.02
C SER A 92 9.06 8.49 12.86
N PRO A 93 8.32 9.25 13.67
CA PRO A 93 8.90 10.10 14.72
C PRO A 93 9.58 9.29 15.82
N THR A 94 9.06 8.10 16.16
CA THR A 94 9.70 7.18 17.12
C THR A 94 11.12 6.86 16.70
N ARG A 95 11.32 6.42 15.45
CA ARG A 95 12.66 6.14 14.91
C ARG A 95 13.57 7.37 14.99
N ARG A 96 13.08 8.54 14.57
CA ARG A 96 13.88 9.77 14.61
C ARG A 96 14.33 10.14 16.03
N SER A 97 13.52 9.83 17.03
CA SER A 97 13.89 10.08 18.45
C SER A 97 15.00 9.15 18.93
N VAL A 98 14.93 7.84 18.58
CA VAL A 98 15.90 6.85 19.12
C VAL A 98 17.13 6.66 18.25
N TYR A 99 17.03 6.90 16.95
CA TYR A 99 18.16 6.76 16.02
C TYR A 99 18.03 7.72 14.83
N PRO A 100 18.30 9.00 15.01
CA PRO A 100 18.12 10.03 13.97
C PRO A 100 19.01 9.85 12.75
N ALA A 101 20.10 9.07 12.85
CA ALA A 101 20.98 8.77 11.72
C ALA A 101 20.34 7.85 10.67
N ALA A 102 19.32 7.05 11.03
CA ALA A 102 18.63 6.21 10.09
C ALA A 102 17.58 7.02 9.30
N THR A 103 17.91 7.37 8.07
CA THR A 103 17.03 8.08 7.13
C THR A 103 16.61 7.15 6.01
N PRO A 104 15.32 7.13 5.65
CA PRO A 104 14.87 6.37 4.49
C PRO A 104 15.52 6.90 3.20
N GLU A 105 15.99 5.99 2.36
CA GLU A 105 16.59 6.27 1.06
C GLU A 105 15.61 5.88 -0.05
N TYR A 106 15.41 6.76 -1.02
CA TYR A 106 14.55 6.47 -2.16
C TYR A 106 15.12 5.36 -3.02
N ALA A 107 14.34 4.32 -3.27
CA ALA A 107 14.79 3.10 -3.95
C ALA A 107 14.84 3.22 -5.49
N GLY A 108 14.51 4.40 -6.07
CA GLY A 108 14.57 4.64 -7.50
C GLY A 108 13.31 4.26 -8.27
N TYR A 109 12.19 4.00 -7.59
CA TYR A 109 10.91 3.69 -8.24
C TYR A 109 9.71 4.09 -7.41
N VAL A 110 8.58 4.22 -8.07
CA VAL A 110 7.28 4.52 -7.46
C VAL A 110 6.34 3.33 -7.61
N ALA A 111 5.31 3.29 -6.77
CA ALA A 111 4.20 2.36 -6.89
C ALA A 111 2.91 3.13 -7.19
N TRP A 112 2.32 2.86 -8.35
CA TRP A 112 0.95 3.24 -8.69
C TRP A 112 0.00 2.17 -8.18
N ARG A 113 -1.03 2.57 -7.47
CA ARG A 113 -1.91 1.62 -6.78
C ARG A 113 -3.36 2.05 -6.86
N ASP A 114 -4.25 1.09 -7.01
CA ASP A 114 -5.69 1.29 -6.79
C ASP A 114 -6.39 -0.03 -6.53
N ILE A 115 -7.66 0.07 -6.18
CA ILE A 115 -8.58 -1.02 -5.99
C ILE A 115 -9.80 -0.77 -6.87
N VAL A 116 -9.98 -1.61 -7.89
CA VAL A 116 -11.06 -1.50 -8.86
C VAL A 116 -12.19 -2.46 -8.48
N PRO A 117 -13.42 -1.96 -8.27
CA PRO A 117 -14.57 -2.83 -7.98
C PRO A 117 -14.91 -3.69 -9.18
N LEU A 118 -14.90 -5.02 -9.01
CA LEU A 118 -15.18 -5.95 -10.11
C LEU A 118 -16.61 -5.77 -10.66
N ALA A 119 -17.57 -5.43 -9.82
CA ALA A 119 -18.96 -5.21 -10.22
C ALA A 119 -19.13 -4.13 -11.29
N THR A 120 -18.28 -3.10 -11.31
CA THR A 120 -18.33 -1.99 -12.26
C THR A 120 -17.60 -2.24 -13.57
N VAL A 121 -16.67 -3.20 -13.59
CA VAL A 121 -15.73 -3.39 -14.72
C VAL A 121 -15.70 -4.82 -15.27
N LYS A 122 -16.43 -5.76 -14.67
CA LYS A 122 -16.37 -7.20 -14.98
C LYS A 122 -16.54 -7.52 -16.48
N SER A 123 -17.42 -6.82 -17.17
CA SER A 123 -17.65 -7.03 -18.60
C SER A 123 -16.54 -6.47 -19.51
N ARG A 124 -15.62 -5.70 -18.95
CA ARG A 124 -14.54 -5.02 -19.63
C ARG A 124 -13.15 -5.59 -19.31
N LEU A 125 -13.03 -6.38 -18.23
CA LEU A 125 -11.78 -6.99 -17.82
C LEU A 125 -11.69 -8.45 -18.25
N ASP A 126 -10.48 -8.88 -18.56
CA ASP A 126 -10.19 -10.28 -18.84
C ASP A 126 -10.48 -11.14 -17.58
N PRO A 127 -11.17 -12.28 -17.75
CA PRO A 127 -11.48 -13.21 -16.66
C PRO A 127 -10.25 -13.69 -15.88
N ILE A 128 -9.06 -13.67 -16.48
CA ILE A 128 -7.80 -14.06 -15.81
C ILE A 128 -7.54 -13.23 -14.54
N LEU A 129 -7.95 -11.96 -14.51
CA LEU A 129 -7.80 -11.06 -13.37
C LEU A 129 -8.77 -11.34 -12.22
N THR A 130 -9.83 -12.09 -12.47
CA THR A 130 -10.94 -12.25 -11.50
C THR A 130 -10.69 -13.32 -10.44
N SER A 131 -9.70 -14.19 -10.68
CA SER A 131 -9.44 -15.36 -9.81
C SER A 131 -7.97 -15.65 -9.59
N ASN A 132 -7.04 -14.99 -10.28
CA ASN A 132 -5.62 -15.28 -10.23
C ASN A 132 -4.82 -14.09 -9.70
N LEU A 133 -3.60 -14.37 -9.21
CA LEU A 133 -2.56 -13.37 -9.13
C LEU A 133 -1.90 -13.28 -10.51
N VAL A 134 -2.06 -12.18 -11.19
CA VAL A 134 -1.47 -11.93 -12.50
C VAL A 134 -0.27 -10.99 -12.34
N VAL A 135 0.86 -11.36 -12.91
CA VAL A 135 2.15 -10.65 -12.81
C VAL A 135 2.69 -10.40 -14.21
N TYR A 136 3.17 -9.20 -14.43
CA TYR A 136 4.01 -8.86 -15.55
C TYR A 136 5.26 -8.14 -15.03
N SER A 137 6.42 -8.48 -15.60
CA SER A 137 7.69 -7.82 -15.31
C SER A 137 8.42 -7.52 -16.63
N GLY A 138 8.69 -6.26 -16.86
CA GLY A 138 9.47 -5.74 -17.99
C GLY A 138 10.64 -4.88 -17.49
N GLU A 139 11.37 -4.27 -18.42
CA GLU A 139 12.46 -3.37 -18.08
C GLU A 139 11.92 -2.12 -17.37
N GLY A 140 12.39 -1.87 -16.14
CA GLY A 140 11.98 -0.74 -15.33
C GLY A 140 10.51 -0.76 -14.87
N THR A 141 9.78 -1.86 -15.07
CA THR A 141 8.37 -1.94 -14.76
C THR A 141 7.95 -3.32 -14.24
N GLN A 142 7.08 -3.35 -13.23
CA GLN A 142 6.45 -4.58 -12.76
C GLN A 142 5.04 -4.27 -12.25
N ILE A 143 4.07 -5.07 -12.64
CA ILE A 143 2.71 -4.96 -12.12
C ILE A 143 2.21 -6.30 -11.59
N LEU A 144 1.50 -6.23 -10.45
CA LEU A 144 0.77 -7.35 -9.86
C LEU A 144 -0.70 -6.95 -9.73
N ALA A 145 -1.59 -7.87 -10.12
CA ALA A 145 -3.02 -7.69 -9.94
C ALA A 145 -3.64 -8.97 -9.36
N TYR A 146 -4.51 -8.83 -8.36
CA TYR A 146 -5.14 -9.97 -7.69
C TYR A 146 -6.49 -9.59 -7.08
N PRO A 147 -7.44 -10.56 -6.98
CA PRO A 147 -8.73 -10.32 -6.36
C PRO A 147 -8.61 -10.24 -4.83
N ILE A 148 -9.37 -9.33 -4.24
CA ILE A 148 -9.51 -9.14 -2.79
C ILE A 148 -10.99 -9.08 -2.42
N PRO A 149 -11.36 -9.27 -1.13
CA PRO A 149 -12.73 -9.11 -0.68
C PRO A 149 -13.30 -7.72 -0.97
N GLU A 150 -14.62 -7.62 -1.03
CA GLU A 150 -15.34 -6.36 -1.00
C GLU A 150 -15.03 -5.59 0.30
N ALA A 151 -15.31 -4.28 0.32
CA ALA A 151 -14.98 -3.39 1.44
C ALA A 151 -15.57 -3.82 2.79
N ALA A 152 -16.75 -4.45 2.80
CA ALA A 152 -17.35 -5.02 4.02
C ALA A 152 -16.80 -6.41 4.40
N GLY A 153 -15.90 -6.97 3.59
CA GLY A 153 -15.29 -8.28 3.80
C GLY A 153 -16.00 -9.43 3.08
N CYS A 154 -16.94 -9.14 2.17
CA CYS A 154 -17.58 -10.18 1.37
C CYS A 154 -16.61 -10.77 0.35
N THR A 155 -16.53 -12.10 0.32
CA THR A 155 -15.63 -12.85 -0.59
C THR A 155 -16.32 -13.40 -1.83
N LYS A 156 -17.63 -13.15 -2.00
CA LYS A 156 -18.40 -13.62 -3.16
C LYS A 156 -17.80 -13.10 -4.46
N PRO A 157 -17.61 -13.95 -5.49
CA PRO A 157 -16.92 -13.59 -6.73
C PRO A 157 -17.41 -12.29 -7.39
N GLU A 158 -18.71 -12.08 -7.42
CA GLU A 158 -19.34 -10.92 -8.04
C GLU A 158 -19.15 -9.61 -7.30
N GLN A 159 -18.76 -9.68 -6.03
CA GLN A 159 -18.56 -8.51 -5.14
C GLN A 159 -17.07 -8.23 -4.87
N ARG A 160 -16.17 -9.03 -5.44
CA ARG A 160 -14.72 -8.82 -5.27
C ARG A 160 -14.27 -7.50 -5.86
N ARG A 161 -13.12 -7.06 -5.42
CA ARG A 161 -12.35 -5.95 -5.98
C ARG A 161 -11.04 -6.51 -6.52
N ILE A 162 -10.49 -5.88 -7.53
CA ILE A 162 -9.14 -6.17 -8.01
C ILE A 162 -8.19 -5.12 -7.44
N ASN A 163 -7.22 -5.56 -6.67
CA ASN A 163 -6.12 -4.71 -6.25
C ASN A 163 -5.01 -4.82 -7.28
N PHE A 164 -4.42 -3.70 -7.66
CA PHE A 164 -3.17 -3.70 -8.40
C PHE A 164 -2.10 -2.85 -7.72
N VAL A 165 -0.86 -3.25 -7.93
CA VAL A 165 0.34 -2.49 -7.59
C VAL A 165 1.24 -2.52 -8.81
N TRP A 166 1.49 -1.36 -9.39
CA TRP A 166 2.38 -1.19 -10.53
C TRP A 166 3.60 -0.39 -10.12
N TYR A 167 4.74 -1.03 -10.12
CA TYR A 167 6.05 -0.42 -9.88
C TYR A 167 6.62 0.09 -11.18
N GLU A 168 7.11 1.33 -11.17
CA GLU A 168 7.72 1.99 -12.30
C GLU A 168 9.02 2.66 -11.85
N SER A 169 10.14 2.38 -12.53
CA SER A 169 11.41 3.07 -12.29
C SER A 169 11.24 4.56 -12.56
N MET A 170 11.67 5.37 -11.63
CA MET A 170 11.56 6.83 -11.74
C MET A 170 12.72 7.47 -11.00
N ASP A 171 13.52 8.25 -11.71
CA ASP A 171 14.61 9.01 -11.10
C ASP A 171 14.04 10.09 -10.16
N ARG A 172 14.82 10.44 -9.14
CA ARG A 172 14.46 11.49 -8.18
C ARG A 172 14.67 12.88 -8.79
N ASP A 173 13.90 13.21 -9.79
CA ASP A 173 13.97 14.42 -10.59
C ASP A 173 12.63 15.19 -10.60
N ALA A 174 12.44 16.03 -11.62
CA ALA A 174 11.20 16.79 -11.80
C ALA A 174 9.97 15.92 -12.01
N ALA A 175 10.11 14.72 -12.62
CA ALA A 175 8.99 13.79 -12.82
C ALA A 175 8.53 13.18 -11.48
N PHE A 176 9.47 12.77 -10.63
CA PHE A 176 9.17 12.30 -9.28
C PHE A 176 8.51 13.41 -8.43
N ALA A 177 9.08 14.64 -8.44
CA ALA A 177 8.50 15.76 -7.72
C ALA A 177 7.07 16.06 -8.19
N ARG A 178 6.82 16.02 -9.50
CA ARG A 178 5.48 16.20 -10.09
C ARG A 178 4.53 15.07 -9.69
N ALA A 179 4.97 13.81 -9.71
CA ALA A 179 4.17 12.66 -9.31
C ALA A 179 3.73 12.75 -7.85
N LEU A 180 4.56 13.31 -6.96
CA LEU A 180 4.28 13.50 -5.55
C LEU A 180 3.68 14.89 -5.21
N THR A 181 3.29 15.68 -6.19
CA THR A 181 2.52 16.92 -5.98
C THR A 181 1.04 16.64 -6.26
N ASP A 182 0.20 16.95 -5.29
CA ASP A 182 -1.23 16.68 -5.39
C ASP A 182 -1.97 17.74 -6.25
N ARG A 183 -3.27 17.51 -6.48
CA ARG A 183 -4.12 18.39 -7.28
C ARG A 183 -4.33 19.79 -6.67
N ASN A 184 -4.00 19.98 -5.39
CA ASN A 184 -4.06 21.28 -4.72
C ASN A 184 -2.71 22.01 -4.76
N GLY A 185 -1.67 21.38 -5.36
CA GLY A 185 -0.31 21.90 -5.42
C GLY A 185 0.53 21.63 -4.17
N GLU A 186 0.04 20.77 -3.26
CA GLU A 186 0.79 20.35 -2.08
C GLU A 186 1.78 19.24 -2.43
N ALA A 187 3.05 19.42 -2.06
CA ALA A 187 4.11 18.43 -2.25
C ALA A 187 4.15 17.46 -1.09
N HIS A 188 4.10 16.17 -1.39
CA HIS A 188 4.18 15.07 -0.43
C HIS A 188 5.57 14.44 -0.46
N SER A 189 6.08 14.02 0.69
CA SER A 189 7.42 13.43 0.79
C SER A 189 7.49 11.95 0.39
N VAL A 190 6.38 11.21 0.54
CA VAL A 190 6.35 9.76 0.35
C VAL A 190 5.20 9.33 -0.56
N ALA A 191 4.00 9.85 -0.39
CA ALA A 191 2.83 9.37 -1.14
C ALA A 191 1.79 10.49 -1.31
N VAL A 192 1.14 10.53 -2.46
CA VAL A 192 -0.09 11.32 -2.66
C VAL A 192 -1.27 10.44 -2.30
N PRO A 193 -2.13 10.85 -1.34
CA PRO A 193 -3.27 10.07 -0.92
C PRO A 193 -4.28 9.83 -2.05
N ARG A 194 -5.07 8.77 -1.92
CA ARG A 194 -6.17 8.45 -2.82
C ARG A 194 -7.13 9.65 -2.98
N GLY A 195 -7.56 9.92 -4.20
CA GLY A 195 -8.46 11.02 -4.54
C GLY A 195 -7.77 12.39 -4.67
N LEU A 196 -6.46 12.50 -4.37
CA LEU A 196 -5.70 13.75 -4.47
C LEU A 196 -4.72 13.79 -5.65
N ILE A 197 -4.58 12.74 -6.43
CA ILE A 197 -3.74 12.76 -7.64
C ILE A 197 -4.21 13.86 -8.61
N HIS A 198 -3.24 14.58 -9.16
CA HIS A 198 -3.50 15.60 -10.19
C HIS A 198 -4.09 14.94 -11.46
N PRO A 199 -5.11 15.54 -12.11
CA PRO A 199 -5.73 14.97 -13.32
C PRO A 199 -4.75 14.66 -14.45
N ASP A 200 -3.74 15.50 -14.66
CA ASP A 200 -2.70 15.28 -15.68
C ASP A 200 -1.87 14.03 -15.36
N ILE A 201 -1.52 13.81 -14.10
CA ILE A 201 -0.80 12.61 -13.67
C ILE A 201 -1.66 11.36 -13.90
N ARG A 202 -2.96 11.42 -13.59
CA ARG A 202 -3.88 10.33 -13.89
C ARG A 202 -3.98 10.02 -15.39
N SER A 203 -3.98 11.05 -16.23
CA SER A 203 -3.97 10.87 -17.69
C SER A 203 -2.66 10.25 -18.16
N HIS A 204 -1.54 10.72 -17.64
CA HIS A 204 -0.20 10.22 -17.93
C HIS A 204 -0.05 8.73 -17.53
N ILE A 205 -0.50 8.34 -16.33
CA ILE A 205 -0.48 6.93 -15.90
C ILE A 205 -1.22 6.02 -16.89
N ARG A 206 -2.39 6.44 -17.36
CA ARG A 206 -3.18 5.66 -18.32
C ARG A 206 -2.49 5.53 -19.68
N GLU A 207 -1.81 6.56 -20.14
CA GLU A 207 -1.03 6.53 -21.37
C GLU A 207 0.21 5.63 -21.22
N HIS A 208 0.97 5.79 -20.13
CA HIS A 208 2.11 4.93 -19.80
C HIS A 208 1.70 3.46 -19.67
N ALA A 209 0.58 3.18 -19.00
CA ALA A 209 0.09 1.81 -18.88
C ALA A 209 -0.14 1.14 -20.24
N ARG A 210 -0.71 1.88 -21.21
CA ARG A 210 -0.93 1.35 -22.59
C ARG A 210 0.38 1.07 -23.34
N THR A 211 1.46 1.73 -22.95
CA THR A 211 2.77 1.59 -23.61
C THR A 211 3.63 0.52 -22.96
N LEU A 212 3.58 0.41 -21.63
CA LEU A 212 4.51 -0.37 -20.83
C LEU A 212 3.94 -1.72 -20.35
N LEU A 213 2.62 -1.90 -20.42
CA LEU A 213 1.96 -3.08 -19.85
C LEU A 213 1.23 -3.90 -20.90
N PRO A 214 1.11 -5.22 -20.71
CA PRO A 214 0.18 -6.05 -21.50
C PRO A 214 -1.22 -5.47 -21.49
N THR A 215 -1.92 -5.56 -22.60
CA THR A 215 -3.25 -4.96 -22.79
C THR A 215 -4.23 -5.25 -21.65
N VAL A 216 -4.23 -6.47 -21.14
CA VAL A 216 -5.12 -6.90 -20.03
C VAL A 216 -4.84 -6.12 -18.73
N LEU A 217 -3.60 -5.85 -18.41
CA LEU A 217 -3.19 -5.10 -17.21
C LEU A 217 -3.29 -3.59 -17.45
N ALA A 218 -2.96 -3.12 -18.65
CA ALA A 218 -3.16 -1.73 -19.04
C ALA A 218 -4.62 -1.31 -18.93
N GLN A 219 -5.53 -2.19 -19.36
CA GLN A 219 -6.97 -1.97 -19.26
C GLN A 219 -7.41 -1.84 -17.79
N LEU A 220 -6.92 -2.70 -16.89
CA LEU A 220 -7.19 -2.58 -15.44
C LEU A 220 -6.75 -1.22 -14.89
N VAL A 221 -5.55 -0.75 -15.22
CA VAL A 221 -5.06 0.57 -14.81
C VAL A 221 -5.93 1.70 -15.40
N CYS A 222 -6.38 1.58 -16.64
CA CYS A 222 -7.27 2.57 -17.26
C CYS A 222 -8.65 2.64 -16.62
N GLU A 223 -9.16 1.55 -16.06
CA GLU A 223 -10.43 1.49 -15.32
C GLU A 223 -10.30 2.05 -13.87
N SER A 224 -9.09 2.32 -13.40
CA SER A 224 -8.85 2.95 -12.11
C SER A 224 -9.38 4.38 -12.10
N GLU A 225 -10.26 4.69 -11.14
CA GLU A 225 -10.85 6.02 -10.99
C GLU A 225 -10.03 6.93 -10.10
N GLU A 226 -9.46 6.38 -9.03
CA GLU A 226 -8.72 7.13 -8.01
C GLU A 226 -7.37 6.48 -7.68
N PRO A 227 -6.47 6.33 -8.67
CA PRO A 227 -5.14 5.81 -8.38
C PRO A 227 -4.42 6.70 -7.38
N PHE A 228 -3.49 6.13 -6.64
CA PHE A 228 -2.58 6.89 -5.80
C PHE A 228 -1.14 6.46 -6.05
N VAL A 229 -0.19 7.33 -5.72
CA VAL A 229 1.23 7.09 -5.91
C VAL A 229 1.96 7.06 -4.59
N GLN A 230 2.94 6.17 -4.50
CA GLN A 230 3.84 6.05 -3.37
C GLN A 230 5.27 5.91 -3.89
N GLY A 231 6.17 6.81 -3.48
CA GLY A 231 7.61 6.59 -3.62
C GLY A 231 8.02 5.42 -2.73
N ILE A 232 8.88 4.55 -3.25
CA ILE A 232 9.40 3.42 -2.47
C ILE A 232 10.73 3.82 -1.86
N PHE A 233 10.88 3.50 -0.59
CA PHE A 233 12.04 3.85 0.21
C PHE A 233 12.52 2.62 0.97
N ASP A 234 13.82 2.45 1.00
CA ASP A 234 14.49 1.46 1.82
C ASP A 234 15.00 2.10 3.12
N LEU A 235 15.12 1.29 4.15
CA LEU A 235 15.63 1.70 5.44
C LEU A 235 16.36 0.54 6.11
N GLU A 236 17.59 0.77 6.49
CA GLU A 236 18.36 -0.14 7.34
C GLU A 236 18.47 0.41 8.75
N MET A 237 18.20 -0.45 9.73
CA MET A 237 18.35 -0.15 11.13
C MET A 237 19.40 -1.09 11.74
N PRO A 238 20.38 -0.60 12.53
CA PRO A 238 21.42 -1.44 13.13
C PRO A 238 20.85 -2.38 14.20
N ARG A 239 19.70 -2.03 14.76
CA ARG A 239 18.96 -2.82 15.76
C ARG A 239 17.52 -2.33 15.84
N LEU A 240 16.64 -3.14 16.41
CA LEU A 240 15.23 -2.80 16.59
C LEU A 240 14.89 -2.36 18.01
N ILE A 241 15.76 -2.63 18.98
CA ILE A 241 15.51 -2.35 20.40
C ILE A 241 16.46 -1.25 20.87
N PHE A 242 15.88 -0.19 21.40
CA PHE A 242 16.56 0.96 22.00
C PHE A 242 15.96 1.20 23.38
N GLY A 243 16.55 0.55 24.41
CA GLY A 243 16.03 0.64 25.78
C GLY A 243 14.58 0.16 25.88
N ARG A 244 13.67 1.07 26.21
CA ARG A 244 12.22 0.83 26.32
C ARG A 244 11.46 1.09 25.02
N VAL A 245 12.15 1.29 23.91
CA VAL A 245 11.56 1.55 22.60
C VAL A 245 11.90 0.41 21.63
N ILE A 246 10.90 -0.14 20.97
CA ILE A 246 11.02 -1.21 19.95
C ILE A 246 10.44 -0.72 18.63
#